data_8aba835d20052bb3a848f53e75cfe70d
#
_entry.id   8aba835d20052bb3a848f53e75cfe70d
#
_cell.length_a   1.000
_cell.length_b   1.000
_cell.length_c   1.000
_cell.angle_alpha   90.00
_cell.angle_beta   90.00
_cell.angle_gamma   90.00
#
_symmetry.space_group_name_H-M   'P 1'
#
loop_
_entity.id
_entity.type
_entity.pdbx_description
1 polymer ?
#
loop_
_entity_poly.entity_id
_entity_poly.type
_entity_poly.pdbx_seq_one_letter_code
_entity_poly.pdbx_strand_id
1 'polypeptide(L)'
;MGDSPGQKKPCVCIVVENLPVPLDRRVWQESCALRDAGYEVIVICPQMQGYTQPEEKLDSIQIYRHPLSEEANSVGGFFREYTSALWGEFRLLCKAWRRHRFDIIQLCNPPDILFAAAAPFKLAGVRLIYDVHDATPEMFEAKFGKRGRWRCC
;
A
#
# COMPACT_ATOMS: atom_id res chain seq x y z
N MET A 1 -5.61 -5.12 31.19
CA MET A 1 -6.06 -6.37 30.53
C MET A 1 -4.79 -7.13 30.21
N GLY A 2 -4.53 -8.24 30.92
CA GLY A 2 -3.25 -8.92 30.88
C GLY A 2 -3.02 -9.66 29.57
N ASP A 3 -1.82 -9.51 29.01
CA ASP A 3 -1.29 -10.29 27.90
C ASP A 3 -1.27 -11.78 28.30
N SER A 4 -2.11 -12.58 27.67
CA SER A 4 -2.01 -14.04 27.78
C SER A 4 -0.73 -14.49 27.06
N PRO A 5 0.21 -15.16 27.73
CA PRO A 5 1.44 -15.61 27.10
C PRO A 5 1.14 -16.70 26.08
N GLY A 6 1.37 -16.41 24.79
CA GLY A 6 1.30 -17.39 23.69
C GLY A 6 0.42 -17.04 22.51
N GLN A 7 -0.36 -15.97 22.53
CA GLN A 7 -1.16 -15.58 21.38
C GLN A 7 -0.34 -14.72 20.42
N LYS A 8 -0.09 -15.22 19.21
CA LYS A 8 0.56 -14.43 18.13
C LYS A 8 -0.23 -13.14 17.92
N LYS A 9 0.44 -12.00 18.01
CA LYS A 9 -0.18 -10.71 17.70
C LYS A 9 -0.65 -10.72 16.25
N PRO A 10 -1.87 -10.24 15.97
CA PRO A 10 -2.32 -10.09 14.58
C PRO A 10 -1.40 -9.10 13.87
N CYS A 11 -1.04 -9.41 12.63
CA CYS A 11 -0.09 -8.64 11.85
C CYS A 11 -0.78 -8.02 10.63
N VAL A 12 -0.59 -6.73 10.42
CA VAL A 12 -1.14 -5.95 9.32
C VAL A 12 -0.03 -5.39 8.45
N CYS A 13 -0.13 -5.58 7.14
CA CYS A 13 0.74 -4.98 6.15
C CYS A 13 -0.04 -3.91 5.40
N ILE A 14 0.37 -2.64 5.49
CA ILE A 14 -0.21 -1.51 4.75
C ILE A 14 0.70 -1.21 3.56
N VAL A 15 0.14 -1.13 2.37
CA VAL A 15 0.85 -0.78 1.13
C VAL A 15 0.34 0.56 0.64
N VAL A 16 1.26 1.50 0.45
CA VAL A 16 0.97 2.85 -0.05
C VAL A 16 2.03 3.26 -1.07
N GLU A 17 1.60 3.81 -2.20
CA GLU A 17 2.47 4.16 -3.33
C GLU A 17 2.74 5.66 -3.49
N ASN A 18 1.91 6.51 -2.90
CA ASN A 18 1.97 7.95 -3.15
C ASN A 18 3.10 8.66 -2.39
N LEU A 19 3.25 8.32 -1.11
CA LEU A 19 4.18 9.00 -0.21
C LEU A 19 4.81 8.00 0.77
N PRO A 20 6.09 8.22 1.16
CA PRO A 20 6.70 7.42 2.21
C PRO A 20 6.11 7.74 3.58
N VAL A 21 6.10 6.78 4.48
CA VAL A 21 5.84 7.06 5.88
C VAL A 21 7.14 7.48 6.59
N PRO A 22 7.08 8.41 7.56
CA PRO A 22 5.90 9.03 8.19
C PRO A 22 5.36 10.28 7.47
N LEU A 23 5.82 10.59 6.26
CA LEU A 23 5.39 11.78 5.51
C LEU A 23 3.91 11.68 5.10
N ASP A 24 3.44 10.49 4.69
CA ASP A 24 2.01 10.22 4.61
C ASP A 24 1.42 10.16 6.02
N ARG A 25 0.92 11.31 6.47
CA ARG A 25 0.40 11.49 7.84
C ARG A 25 -0.79 10.58 8.14
N ARG A 26 -1.61 10.29 7.14
CA ARG A 26 -2.79 9.45 7.29
C ARG A 26 -2.39 7.99 7.56
N VAL A 27 -1.58 7.42 6.68
CA VAL A 27 -1.07 6.05 6.84
C VAL A 27 -0.23 5.94 8.11
N TRP A 28 0.53 6.98 8.46
CA TRP A 28 1.31 7.00 9.69
C TRP A 28 0.43 6.98 10.95
N GLN A 29 -0.60 7.82 11.01
CA GLN A 29 -1.54 7.86 12.14
C GLN A 29 -2.30 6.54 12.29
N GLU A 30 -2.74 5.94 11.18
CA GLU A 30 -3.38 4.64 11.16
C GLU A 30 -2.44 3.54 11.67
N SER A 31 -1.19 3.54 11.19
CA SER A 31 -0.16 2.59 11.64
C SER A 31 0.11 2.70 13.15
N CYS A 32 0.17 3.92 13.67
CA CYS A 32 0.33 4.16 15.10
C CYS A 32 -0.89 3.67 15.89
N ALA A 33 -2.11 3.93 15.41
CA ALA A 33 -3.33 3.46 16.05
C ALA A 33 -3.43 1.94 16.10
N LEU A 34 -3.08 1.25 15.01
CA LEU A 34 -3.04 -0.21 14.94
C LEU A 34 -1.98 -0.79 15.89
N ARG A 35 -0.79 -0.21 15.92
CA ARG A 35 0.28 -0.59 16.88
C ARG A 35 -0.22 -0.47 18.32
N ASP A 36 -0.84 0.66 18.65
CA ASP A 36 -1.35 0.94 20.01
C ASP A 36 -2.53 0.02 20.39
N ALA A 37 -3.26 -0.48 19.38
CA ALA A 37 -4.26 -1.52 19.54
C ALA A 37 -3.67 -2.94 19.66
N GLY A 38 -2.33 -3.09 19.63
CA GLY A 38 -1.64 -4.35 19.85
C GLY A 38 -1.32 -5.15 18.59
N TYR A 39 -1.50 -4.59 17.41
CA TYR A 39 -1.10 -5.21 16.15
C TYR A 39 0.41 -5.09 15.90
N GLU A 40 0.99 -6.08 15.25
CA GLU A 40 2.26 -5.90 14.54
C GLU A 40 1.96 -5.18 13.23
N VAL A 41 2.65 -4.06 12.97
CA VAL A 41 2.38 -3.23 11.79
C VAL A 41 3.60 -3.17 10.90
N ILE A 42 3.37 -3.43 9.61
CA ILE A 42 4.34 -3.33 8.55
C ILE A 42 3.81 -2.32 7.53
N VAL A 43 4.67 -1.45 7.03
CA VAL A 43 4.33 -0.51 5.96
C VAL A 43 5.27 -0.74 4.78
N ILE A 44 4.70 -0.85 3.59
CA ILE A 44 5.42 -0.84 2.32
C ILE A 44 5.11 0.47 1.63
N CYS A 45 6.15 1.25 1.28
CA CYS A 45 6.00 2.59 0.70
C CYS A 45 7.17 2.93 -0.24
N PRO A 46 7.07 4.01 -1.05
CA PRO A 46 8.15 4.40 -1.93
C PRO A 46 9.32 5.07 -1.20
N GLN A 47 10.51 5.03 -1.83
CA GLN A 47 11.66 5.85 -1.46
C GLN A 47 11.52 7.22 -2.13
N MET A 48 11.31 8.27 -1.37
CA MET A 48 11.30 9.65 -1.87
C MET A 48 11.52 10.66 -0.75
N GLN A 49 11.78 11.89 -1.11
CA GLN A 49 11.87 13.05 -0.21
C GLN A 49 12.80 12.84 1.00
N GLY A 50 13.96 12.21 0.78
CA GLY A 50 14.94 11.95 1.82
C GLY A 50 14.79 10.63 2.56
N TYR A 51 13.65 9.93 2.40
CA TYR A 51 13.42 8.60 2.96
C TYR A 51 13.94 7.52 2.01
N THR A 52 15.26 7.31 2.02
CA THR A 52 15.96 6.45 1.06
C THR A 52 16.35 5.08 1.62
N GLN A 53 16.25 4.88 2.93
CA GLN A 53 16.59 3.60 3.54
C GLN A 53 15.59 2.51 3.12
N PRO A 54 16.05 1.37 2.56
CA PRO A 54 15.14 0.33 2.07
C PRO A 54 14.40 -0.40 3.18
N GLU A 55 14.95 -0.43 4.39
CA GLU A 55 14.33 -1.01 5.57
C GLU A 55 14.61 -0.12 6.79
N GLU A 56 13.58 0.17 7.54
CA GLU A 56 13.66 0.98 8.76
C GLU A 56 12.63 0.48 9.78
N LYS A 57 12.96 0.62 11.04
CA LYS A 57 12.01 0.41 12.13
C LYS A 57 11.84 1.71 12.90
N LEU A 58 10.65 2.29 12.84
CA LEU A 58 10.30 3.54 13.51
C LEU A 58 9.08 3.30 14.42
N ASP A 59 9.19 3.73 15.67
CA ASP A 59 8.10 3.57 16.67
C ASP A 59 7.50 2.16 16.71
N SER A 60 8.33 1.13 16.62
CA SER A 60 7.94 -0.29 16.56
C SER A 60 7.20 -0.72 15.30
N ILE A 61 7.02 0.15 14.31
CA ILE A 61 6.46 -0.12 12.99
C ILE A 61 7.62 -0.49 12.05
N GLN A 62 7.50 -1.61 11.35
CA GLN A 62 8.47 -2.04 10.36
C GLN A 62 8.14 -1.41 9.00
N ILE A 63 9.09 -0.71 8.40
CA ILE A 63 8.92 -0.02 7.13
C ILE A 63 9.83 -0.65 6.09
N TYR A 64 9.28 -0.98 4.94
CA TYR A 64 10.00 -1.41 3.74
C TYR A 64 9.78 -0.40 2.64
N ARG A 65 10.85 0.04 1.98
CA ARG A 65 10.76 1.01 0.90
C ARG A 65 11.33 0.46 -0.40
N HIS A 66 10.64 0.72 -1.48
CA HIS A 66 11.09 0.40 -2.84
C HIS A 66 11.48 1.67 -3.58
N PRO A 67 12.43 1.61 -4.52
CA PRO A 67 12.72 2.73 -5.37
C PRO A 67 11.52 3.05 -6.27
N LEU A 68 11.28 4.34 -6.52
CA LEU A 68 10.31 4.76 -7.53
C LEU A 68 10.82 4.37 -8.92
N SER A 69 9.93 3.88 -9.77
CA SER A 69 10.23 3.70 -11.18
C SER A 69 10.37 5.06 -11.86
N GLU A 70 11.35 5.23 -12.74
CA GLU A 70 11.49 6.43 -13.56
C GLU A 70 10.33 6.51 -14.55
N GLU A 71 9.78 7.72 -14.76
CA GLU A 71 8.67 7.95 -15.69
C GLU A 71 9.03 7.55 -17.12
N ALA A 72 8.25 6.68 -17.72
CA ALA A 72 8.44 6.24 -19.08
C ALA A 72 7.91 7.25 -20.10
N ASN A 73 8.73 7.61 -21.07
CA ASN A 73 8.39 8.55 -22.13
C ASN A 73 7.73 7.91 -23.38
N SER A 74 7.35 6.62 -23.31
CA SER A 74 6.72 5.91 -24.43
C SER A 74 5.71 4.87 -23.94
N VAL A 75 4.73 4.51 -24.79
CA VAL A 75 3.68 3.52 -24.48
C VAL A 75 4.28 2.15 -24.12
N GLY A 76 5.30 1.69 -24.85
CA GLY A 76 6.00 0.44 -24.53
C GLY A 76 6.83 0.53 -23.25
N GLY A 77 7.41 1.70 -22.97
CA GLY A 77 8.08 2.01 -21.72
C GLY A 77 7.13 1.96 -20.53
N PHE A 78 5.94 2.55 -20.69
CA PHE A 78 4.87 2.54 -19.68
C PHE A 78 4.46 1.12 -19.26
N PHE A 79 4.24 0.22 -20.23
CA PHE A 79 3.88 -1.17 -19.91
C PHE A 79 5.00 -1.90 -19.18
N ARG A 80 6.25 -1.69 -19.58
CA ARG A 80 7.42 -2.27 -18.91
C ARG A 80 7.60 -1.71 -17.50
N GLU A 81 7.38 -0.42 -17.32
CA GLU A 81 7.46 0.26 -16.03
C GLU A 81 6.41 -0.31 -15.06
N TYR A 82 5.15 -0.38 -15.49
CA TYR A 82 4.06 -0.94 -14.68
C TYR A 82 4.31 -2.39 -14.26
N THR A 83 4.76 -3.22 -15.20
CA THR A 83 5.06 -4.63 -14.88
C THR A 83 6.26 -4.77 -13.95
N SER A 84 7.28 -3.92 -14.10
CA SER A 84 8.46 -3.93 -13.21
C SER A 84 8.12 -3.42 -11.82
N ALA A 85 7.27 -2.40 -11.69
CA ALA A 85 6.79 -1.88 -10.42
C ALA A 85 5.97 -2.95 -9.67
N LEU A 86 4.97 -3.52 -10.31
CA LEU A 86 4.18 -4.63 -9.75
C LEU A 86 5.04 -5.81 -9.29
N TRP A 87 6.04 -6.17 -10.10
CA TRP A 87 6.96 -7.25 -9.75
C TRP A 87 7.82 -6.88 -8.54
N GLY A 88 8.29 -5.64 -8.47
CA GLY A 88 9.05 -5.11 -7.34
C GLY A 88 8.24 -5.17 -6.05
N GLU A 89 6.99 -4.71 -6.09
CA GLU A 89 6.07 -4.76 -4.96
C GLU A 89 5.72 -6.19 -4.54
N PHE A 90 5.40 -7.04 -5.50
CA PHE A 90 5.13 -8.45 -5.21
C PHE A 90 6.32 -9.12 -4.50
N ARG A 91 7.56 -8.86 -4.97
CA ARG A 91 8.76 -9.37 -4.31
C ARG A 91 8.91 -8.82 -2.89
N LEU A 92 8.59 -7.55 -2.69
CA LEU A 92 8.68 -6.92 -1.38
C LEU A 92 7.60 -7.45 -0.42
N LEU A 93 6.37 -7.63 -0.90
CA LEU A 93 5.31 -8.32 -0.18
C LEU A 93 5.71 -9.74 0.19
N CYS A 94 6.30 -10.51 -0.72
CA CYS A 94 6.81 -11.86 -0.45
C CYS A 94 7.90 -11.85 0.63
N LYS A 95 8.83 -10.88 0.57
CA LYS A 95 9.89 -10.70 1.57
C LYS A 95 9.32 -10.41 2.95
N ALA A 96 8.40 -9.45 3.03
CA ALA A 96 7.73 -9.08 4.26
C ALA A 96 6.91 -10.24 4.83
N TRP A 97 6.14 -10.93 4.00
CA TRP A 97 5.33 -12.07 4.42
C TRP A 97 6.15 -13.25 4.96
N ARG A 98 7.30 -13.53 4.36
CA ARG A 98 8.20 -14.58 4.87
C ARG A 98 8.73 -14.27 6.27
N ARG A 99 8.92 -12.99 6.59
CA ARG A 99 9.47 -12.54 7.87
C ARG A 99 8.40 -12.40 8.96
N HIS A 100 7.24 -11.87 8.60
CA HIS A 100 6.24 -11.40 9.57
C HIS A 100 4.95 -12.22 9.55
N ARG A 101 4.65 -12.92 8.42
CA ARG A 101 3.42 -13.72 8.30
C ARG A 101 2.18 -12.89 8.66
N PHE A 102 2.00 -11.76 7.99
CA PHE A 102 0.84 -10.89 8.21
C PHE A 102 -0.47 -11.59 7.85
N ASP A 103 -1.52 -11.22 8.58
CA ASP A 103 -2.86 -11.79 8.49
C ASP A 103 -3.79 -10.93 7.62
N ILE A 104 -3.42 -9.66 7.45
CA ILE A 104 -4.18 -8.65 6.72
C ILE A 104 -3.21 -7.86 5.82
N ILE A 105 -3.62 -7.60 4.58
CA ILE A 105 -3.01 -6.61 3.70
C ILE A 105 -4.02 -5.51 3.46
N GLN A 106 -3.64 -4.27 3.72
CA GLN A 106 -4.38 -3.09 3.34
C GLN A 106 -3.67 -2.42 2.17
N LEU A 107 -4.40 -2.18 1.10
CA LEU A 107 -3.92 -1.51 -0.11
C LEU A 107 -4.54 -0.12 -0.18
N CYS A 108 -3.70 0.92 -0.18
CA CYS A 108 -4.15 2.30 -0.32
C CYS A 108 -4.09 2.72 -1.79
N ASN A 109 -5.25 3.11 -2.35
CA ASN A 109 -5.36 3.64 -3.71
C ASN A 109 -4.79 5.08 -3.76
N PRO A 110 -4.24 5.56 -4.87
CA PRO A 110 -3.84 4.88 -6.11
C PRO A 110 -2.46 4.21 -6.03
N PRO A 111 -2.09 3.32 -6.96
CA PRO A 111 -2.79 2.86 -8.15
C PRO A 111 -3.65 1.61 -7.91
N ASP A 112 -4.77 1.49 -8.65
CA ASP A 112 -5.73 0.39 -8.52
C ASP A 112 -5.13 -1.00 -8.80
N ILE A 113 -4.05 -1.06 -9.57
CA ILE A 113 -3.42 -2.33 -9.98
C ILE A 113 -2.70 -3.07 -8.83
N LEU A 114 -2.49 -2.42 -7.69
CA LEU A 114 -1.85 -3.02 -6.50
C LEU A 114 -2.52 -4.30 -6.04
N PHE A 115 -3.84 -4.43 -6.23
CA PHE A 115 -4.54 -5.65 -5.85
C PHE A 115 -4.00 -6.90 -6.56
N ALA A 116 -3.45 -6.76 -7.78
CA ALA A 116 -2.89 -7.88 -8.52
C ALA A 116 -1.65 -8.46 -7.83
N ALA A 117 -0.80 -7.61 -7.24
CA ALA A 117 0.35 -8.04 -6.45
C ALA A 117 -0.07 -8.74 -5.14
N ALA A 118 -1.22 -8.35 -4.56
CA ALA A 118 -1.73 -8.91 -3.32
C ALA A 118 -2.62 -10.16 -3.52
N ALA A 119 -3.16 -10.39 -4.73
CA ALA A 119 -4.08 -11.48 -5.01
C ALA A 119 -3.57 -12.89 -4.61
N PRO A 120 -2.28 -13.27 -4.83
CA PRO A 120 -1.76 -14.55 -4.38
C PRO A 120 -1.84 -14.77 -2.86
N PHE A 121 -1.69 -13.70 -2.07
CA PHE A 121 -1.78 -13.77 -0.62
C PHE A 121 -3.22 -13.99 -0.14
N LYS A 122 -4.21 -13.46 -0.87
CA LYS A 122 -5.62 -13.76 -0.63
C LYS A 122 -5.90 -15.26 -0.79
N LEU A 123 -5.33 -15.89 -1.82
CA LEU A 123 -5.45 -17.34 -2.02
C LEU A 123 -4.75 -18.14 -0.90
N ALA A 124 -3.73 -17.56 -0.28
CA ALA A 124 -3.05 -18.13 0.89
C ALA A 124 -3.77 -17.85 2.23
N GLY A 125 -4.97 -17.25 2.20
CA GLY A 125 -5.80 -16.99 3.39
C GLY A 125 -5.59 -15.64 4.05
N VAL A 126 -4.78 -14.75 3.47
CA VAL A 126 -4.61 -13.38 3.97
C VAL A 126 -5.82 -12.54 3.60
N ARG A 127 -6.35 -11.78 4.54
CA ARG A 127 -7.46 -10.86 4.31
C ARG A 127 -6.99 -9.62 3.59
N LEU A 128 -7.70 -9.19 2.55
CA LEU A 128 -7.40 -7.96 1.81
C LEU A 128 -8.40 -6.88 2.17
N ILE A 129 -7.90 -5.69 2.50
CA ILE A 129 -8.65 -4.45 2.62
C ILE A 129 -8.20 -3.56 1.48
N TYR A 130 -9.14 -3.01 0.74
CA TYR A 130 -8.87 -2.04 -0.31
C TYR A 130 -9.41 -0.69 0.13
N ASP A 131 -8.50 0.24 0.39
CA ASP A 131 -8.81 1.55 0.93
C ASP A 131 -8.81 2.58 -0.20
N VAL A 132 -10.03 3.00 -0.59
CA VAL A 132 -10.25 3.94 -1.71
C VAL A 132 -10.33 5.35 -1.15
N HIS A 133 -9.30 6.17 -1.44
CA HIS A 133 -9.25 7.55 -0.99
C HIS A 133 -9.67 8.55 -2.05
N ASP A 134 -9.34 8.26 -3.30
CA ASP A 134 -9.63 9.13 -4.42
C ASP A 134 -10.73 8.52 -5.28
N ALA A 135 -11.87 9.16 -5.31
CA ALA A 135 -12.92 8.86 -6.25
C ALA A 135 -12.50 9.39 -7.63
N THR A 136 -11.62 8.65 -8.32
CA THR A 136 -11.04 9.01 -9.62
C THR A 136 -12.10 9.44 -10.65
N PRO A 137 -13.31 8.81 -10.72
CA PRO A 137 -14.37 9.27 -11.63
C PRO A 137 -14.89 10.67 -11.31
N GLU A 138 -15.12 10.98 -10.02
CA GLU A 138 -15.61 12.30 -9.62
C GLU A 138 -14.54 13.38 -9.80
N MET A 139 -13.27 13.07 -9.53
CA MET A 139 -12.15 13.98 -9.78
C MET A 139 -11.98 14.24 -11.27
N PHE A 140 -12.14 13.23 -12.12
CA PHE A 140 -12.11 13.40 -13.57
C PHE A 140 -13.27 14.27 -14.06
N GLU A 141 -14.49 14.04 -13.56
CA GLU A 141 -15.66 14.87 -13.87
C GLU A 141 -15.48 16.32 -13.40
N ALA A 142 -14.91 16.53 -12.22
CA ALA A 142 -14.64 17.86 -11.68
C ALA A 142 -13.56 18.61 -12.49
N LYS A 143 -12.52 17.90 -12.94
CA LYS A 143 -11.36 18.50 -13.65
C LYS A 143 -11.64 18.76 -15.13
N PHE A 144 -12.41 17.89 -15.78
CA PHE A 144 -12.67 17.97 -17.24
C PHE A 144 -14.08 18.38 -17.61
N GLY A 145 -14.95 18.62 -16.64
CA GLY A 145 -16.32 19.14 -16.82
C GLY A 145 -17.27 18.17 -17.51
N LYS A 146 -18.51 18.15 -17.09
CA LYS A 146 -19.58 17.43 -17.79
C LYS A 146 -19.82 18.03 -19.17
N ARG A 147 -19.13 17.62 -20.20
CA ARG A 147 -19.60 17.72 -21.59
C ARG A 147 -20.39 16.46 -21.96
N GLY A 148 -21.61 16.39 -21.46
CA GLY A 148 -22.53 15.30 -21.80
C GLY A 148 -23.79 15.37 -20.96
N ARG A 149 -24.80 16.12 -21.43
CA ARG A 149 -26.18 16.09 -20.90
C ARG A 149 -26.74 14.68 -21.06
N TRP A 150 -26.67 13.87 -19.99
CA TRP A 150 -27.59 12.73 -19.87
C TRP A 150 -28.94 13.31 -19.44
N ARG A 151 -29.83 13.52 -20.42
CA ARG A 151 -31.26 13.69 -20.15
C ARG A 151 -31.80 12.31 -19.87
N CYS A 152 -32.07 12.01 -18.62
CA CYS A 152 -33.01 10.96 -18.31
C CYS A 152 -34.41 11.46 -18.64
N CYS A 153 -35.08 10.80 -19.61
CA CYS A 153 -36.52 10.75 -19.71
C CYS A 153 -37.07 9.74 -18.71
#